data_e5a8a20262147773d5151c59fff4a044
#
_entry.id   e5a8a20262147773d5151c59fff4a044
#
_cell.length_a   1.000
_cell.length_b   1.000
_cell.length_c   1.000
_cell.angle_alpha   90.00
_cell.angle_beta   90.00
_cell.angle_gamma   90.00
#
_symmetry.space_group_name_H-M   'P 1'
#
loop_
_entity.id
_entity.type
_entity.pdbx_description
1 polymer ?
#
loop_
_entity_poly.entity_id
_entity_poly.type
_entity_poly.pdbx_seq_one_letter_code
_entity_poly.pdbx_strand_id
1 'polypeptide(L)'
;MEKSDIFKVQGRDKRGRKILRVIGKLFSARNLSGEALKNYLEEKIFPQLEDRPFSVVYVHTNVQRSENFPKISTLRSIYEAIPINVKENLEAIYFVHPDFQSRLFFATFGRFLFSGGLYGKLKYMSRLEFLWKHVRRKEIEIPEFVYDHDEELEYRPMMNYGLESDHPRVYGVPTDSPVSLYSMRCIS
;
A
#
# COMPACT_ATOMS: atom_id res chain seq x y z
N MET A 1 -14.14 1.84 18.33
CA MET A 1 -13.73 1.67 16.93
C MET A 1 -13.87 0.19 16.61
N GLU A 2 -14.74 -0.14 15.72
CA GLU A 2 -15.04 -1.53 15.42
C GLU A 2 -13.95 -2.15 14.52
N LYS A 3 -13.62 -3.41 14.77
CA LYS A 3 -12.68 -4.17 13.91
C LYS A 3 -13.18 -4.26 12.46
N SER A 4 -14.49 -4.13 12.24
CA SER A 4 -15.13 -4.05 10.92
C SER A 4 -14.68 -2.84 10.08
N ASP A 5 -14.23 -1.76 10.71
CA ASP A 5 -13.71 -0.61 10.00
C ASP A 5 -12.29 -0.85 9.46
N ILE A 6 -11.51 -1.67 10.18
CA ILE A 6 -10.15 -2.04 9.79
C ILE A 6 -10.16 -3.04 8.65
N PHE A 7 -10.93 -4.12 8.79
CA PHE A 7 -11.00 -5.23 7.85
C PHE A 7 -12.39 -5.33 7.26
N LYS A 8 -12.51 -5.25 5.96
CA LYS A 8 -13.80 -5.40 5.26
C LYS A 8 -13.63 -6.17 3.97
N VAL A 9 -14.37 -7.26 3.80
CA VAL A 9 -14.49 -7.93 2.50
C VAL A 9 -15.56 -7.21 1.70
N GLN A 10 -15.19 -6.66 0.53
CA GLN A 10 -16.11 -5.86 -0.28
C GLN A 10 -15.70 -5.86 -1.74
N GLY A 11 -16.68 -5.80 -2.62
CA GLY A 11 -16.47 -5.67 -4.06
C GLY A 11 -15.59 -6.74 -4.70
N ARG A 12 -15.23 -6.48 -5.95
CA ARG A 12 -14.37 -7.34 -6.75
C ARG A 12 -13.35 -6.51 -7.52
N ASP A 13 -12.16 -7.07 -7.71
CA ASP A 13 -11.19 -6.47 -8.61
C ASP A 13 -11.59 -6.67 -10.09
N LYS A 14 -10.82 -6.10 -11.01
CA LYS A 14 -11.11 -6.20 -12.46
C LYS A 14 -11.00 -7.63 -13.01
N ARG A 15 -10.39 -8.55 -12.25
CA ARG A 15 -10.32 -9.98 -12.57
C ARG A 15 -11.46 -10.80 -11.92
N GLY A 16 -12.39 -10.13 -11.23
CA GLY A 16 -13.55 -10.76 -10.58
C GLY A 16 -13.27 -11.35 -9.21
N ARG A 17 -12.07 -11.17 -8.63
CA ARG A 17 -11.68 -11.70 -7.32
C ARG A 17 -12.21 -10.82 -6.20
N LYS A 18 -12.66 -11.41 -5.09
CA LYS A 18 -13.07 -10.67 -3.90
C LYS A 18 -11.92 -9.80 -3.37
N ILE A 19 -12.25 -8.67 -2.77
CA ILE A 19 -11.28 -7.73 -2.19
C ILE A 19 -11.43 -7.73 -0.68
N LEU A 20 -10.33 -8.00 0.02
CA LEU A 20 -10.18 -7.71 1.44
C LEU A 20 -9.51 -6.35 1.59
N ARG A 21 -10.27 -5.34 2.03
CA ARG A 21 -9.72 -4.01 2.37
C ARG A 21 -9.20 -4.02 3.79
N VAL A 22 -8.01 -3.46 3.98
CA VAL A 22 -7.37 -3.28 5.30
C VAL A 22 -6.90 -1.84 5.43
N ILE A 23 -7.33 -1.13 6.48
CA ILE A 23 -6.94 0.26 6.74
C ILE A 23 -5.91 0.30 7.87
N GLY A 24 -4.64 0.49 7.51
CA GLY A 24 -3.52 0.42 8.46
C GLY A 24 -3.57 1.48 9.56
N LYS A 25 -3.98 2.72 9.23
CA LYS A 25 -4.12 3.82 10.21
C LYS A 25 -5.08 3.50 11.36
N LEU A 26 -6.10 2.67 11.10
CA LEU A 26 -7.09 2.29 12.12
C LEU A 26 -6.60 1.14 13.02
N PHE A 27 -5.44 0.58 12.72
CA PHE A 27 -4.85 -0.49 13.50
C PHE A 27 -4.19 0.08 14.75
N SER A 28 -4.63 -0.32 15.93
CA SER A 28 -3.98 0.06 17.18
C SER A 28 -3.07 -1.06 17.66
N ALA A 29 -1.76 -0.88 17.45
CA ALA A 29 -0.76 -1.87 17.84
C ALA A 29 -0.72 -2.15 19.35
N ARG A 30 -1.18 -1.20 20.16
CA ARG A 30 -1.20 -1.32 21.63
C ARG A 30 -2.38 -2.14 22.15
N ASN A 31 -3.51 -2.09 21.47
CA ASN A 31 -4.78 -2.63 21.93
C ASN A 31 -5.16 -3.96 21.28
N LEU A 32 -4.45 -4.37 20.24
CA LEU A 32 -4.76 -5.58 19.49
C LEU A 32 -3.77 -6.69 19.85
N SER A 33 -4.22 -7.68 20.63
CA SER A 33 -3.43 -8.89 20.80
C SER A 33 -3.44 -9.69 19.49
N GLY A 34 -2.31 -10.32 19.15
CA GLY A 34 -2.21 -11.15 17.95
C GLY A 34 -3.26 -12.27 17.92
N GLU A 35 -3.58 -12.84 19.08
CA GLU A 35 -4.60 -13.88 19.25
C GLU A 35 -6.01 -13.36 18.97
N ALA A 36 -6.37 -12.18 19.54
CA ALA A 36 -7.68 -11.59 19.29
C ALA A 36 -7.88 -11.18 17.82
N LEU A 37 -6.78 -10.82 17.13
CA LEU A 37 -6.83 -10.55 15.69
C LEU A 37 -7.00 -11.84 14.88
N LYS A 38 -6.23 -12.88 15.23
CA LYS A 38 -6.34 -14.19 14.60
C LYS A 38 -7.77 -14.72 14.66
N ASN A 39 -8.34 -14.78 15.88
CA ASN A 39 -9.71 -15.26 16.08
C ASN A 39 -10.72 -14.44 15.25
N TYR A 40 -10.57 -13.12 15.22
CA TYR A 40 -11.43 -12.27 14.40
C TYR A 40 -11.33 -12.58 12.90
N LEU A 41 -10.12 -12.79 12.38
CA LEU A 41 -9.91 -13.12 10.97
C LEU A 41 -10.51 -14.49 10.64
N GLU A 42 -10.31 -15.49 11.51
CA GLU A 42 -10.84 -16.84 11.33
C GLU A 42 -12.38 -16.90 11.39
N GLU A 43 -12.99 -16.17 12.33
CA GLU A 43 -14.44 -16.21 12.53
C GLU A 43 -15.21 -15.30 11.57
N LYS A 44 -14.66 -14.14 11.24
CA LYS A 44 -15.41 -13.09 10.53
C LYS A 44 -14.95 -12.82 9.10
N ILE A 45 -13.66 -13.00 8.79
CA ILE A 45 -13.09 -12.60 7.50
C ILE A 45 -12.91 -13.79 6.57
N PHE A 46 -12.21 -14.84 7.00
CA PHE A 46 -11.90 -15.97 6.13
C PHE A 46 -13.15 -16.68 5.57
N PRO A 47 -14.24 -16.88 6.33
CA PRO A 47 -15.46 -17.47 5.78
C PRO A 47 -16.08 -16.65 4.64
N GLN A 48 -15.92 -15.32 4.65
CA GLN A 48 -16.42 -14.46 3.59
C GLN A 48 -15.61 -14.56 2.28
N LEU A 49 -14.38 -15.06 2.34
CA LEU A 49 -13.53 -15.27 1.16
C LEU A 49 -13.91 -16.55 0.38
N GLU A 50 -14.68 -17.48 0.99
CA GLU A 50 -15.28 -18.66 0.33
C GLU A 50 -14.27 -19.59 -0.34
N ASP A 51 -13.07 -19.73 0.19
CA ASP A 51 -11.98 -20.53 -0.39
C ASP A 51 -11.72 -20.25 -1.88
N ARG A 52 -11.91 -19.02 -2.30
CA ARG A 52 -11.71 -18.57 -3.69
C ARG A 52 -10.55 -17.58 -3.79
N PRO A 53 -9.96 -17.43 -4.97
CA PRO A 53 -8.93 -16.42 -5.20
C PRO A 53 -9.41 -15.02 -4.81
N PHE A 54 -8.59 -14.30 -4.03
CA PHE A 54 -8.89 -12.96 -3.56
C PHE A 54 -7.67 -12.03 -3.65
N SER A 55 -7.93 -10.74 -3.53
CA SER A 55 -6.90 -9.71 -3.48
C SER A 55 -7.03 -8.92 -2.18
N VAL A 56 -5.91 -8.41 -1.67
CA VAL A 56 -5.88 -7.51 -0.52
C VAL A 56 -5.59 -6.10 -1.01
N VAL A 57 -6.34 -5.13 -0.52
CA VAL A 57 -6.02 -3.70 -0.63
C VAL A 57 -5.64 -3.20 0.75
N TYR A 58 -4.35 -3.04 0.99
CA TYR A 58 -3.82 -2.50 2.24
C TYR A 58 -3.53 -1.01 2.08
N VAL A 59 -4.25 -0.19 2.85
CA VAL A 59 -4.09 1.26 2.85
C VAL A 59 -3.12 1.67 3.96
N HIS A 60 -1.93 2.11 3.55
CA HIS A 60 -0.85 2.52 4.45
C HIS A 60 -0.83 4.02 4.76
N THR A 61 -1.74 4.76 4.18
CA THR A 61 -1.85 6.22 4.33
C THR A 61 -1.84 6.63 5.81
N ASN A 62 -0.93 7.53 6.17
CA ASN A 62 -0.79 8.09 7.52
C ASN A 62 -0.64 7.04 8.64
N VAL A 63 -0.06 5.88 8.32
CA VAL A 63 0.30 4.87 9.33
C VAL A 63 1.52 5.35 10.11
N GLN A 64 1.38 5.47 11.41
CA GLN A 64 2.47 5.76 12.33
C GLN A 64 3.02 4.45 12.90
N ARG A 65 4.31 4.19 12.67
CA ARG A 65 4.94 2.92 13.05
C ARG A 65 4.82 2.61 14.55
N SER A 66 4.96 3.63 15.41
CA SER A 66 4.87 3.49 16.87
C SER A 66 3.46 3.16 17.37
N GLU A 67 2.43 3.53 16.63
CA GLU A 67 1.04 3.45 17.05
C GLU A 67 0.24 2.38 16.31
N ASN A 68 0.47 2.27 15.01
CA ASN A 68 -0.36 1.47 14.11
C ASN A 68 0.32 0.19 13.62
N PHE A 69 1.66 0.07 13.77
CA PHE A 69 2.37 -1.08 13.22
C PHE A 69 2.66 -2.12 14.32
N PRO A 70 2.19 -3.36 14.19
CA PRO A 70 2.47 -4.41 15.16
C PRO A 70 3.94 -4.77 15.17
N LYS A 71 4.43 -5.32 16.26
CA LYS A 71 5.78 -5.88 16.32
C LYS A 71 5.97 -6.97 15.26
N ILE A 72 7.18 -7.09 14.73
CA ILE A 72 7.52 -8.09 13.71
C ILE A 72 7.16 -9.51 14.16
N SER A 73 7.40 -9.83 15.43
CA SER A 73 7.02 -11.13 16.00
C SER A 73 5.51 -11.38 15.95
N THR A 74 4.71 -10.35 16.22
CA THR A 74 3.25 -10.42 16.14
C THR A 74 2.78 -10.62 14.69
N LEU A 75 3.36 -9.88 13.74
CA LEU A 75 3.06 -10.06 12.31
C LEU A 75 3.39 -11.47 11.83
N ARG A 76 4.53 -12.00 12.26
CA ARG A 76 4.95 -13.35 11.93
C ARG A 76 3.99 -14.38 12.50
N SER A 77 3.65 -14.29 13.79
CA SER A 77 2.66 -15.18 14.43
C SER A 77 1.31 -15.16 13.73
N ILE A 78 0.83 -13.98 13.35
CA ILE A 78 -0.44 -13.84 12.61
C ILE A 78 -0.33 -14.52 11.25
N TYR A 79 0.77 -14.27 10.52
CA TYR A 79 0.98 -14.87 9.20
C TYR A 79 1.10 -16.39 9.27
N GLU A 80 1.83 -16.93 10.23
CA GLU A 80 1.97 -18.37 10.44
C GLU A 80 0.62 -19.04 10.77
N ALA A 81 -0.25 -18.33 11.50
CA ALA A 81 -1.57 -18.80 11.88
C ALA A 81 -2.62 -18.76 10.74
N ILE A 82 -2.37 -18.02 9.65
CA ILE A 82 -3.31 -18.01 8.51
C ILE A 82 -3.35 -19.42 7.88
N PRO A 83 -4.54 -20.00 7.67
CA PRO A 83 -4.68 -21.31 7.02
C PRO A 83 -4.04 -21.35 5.63
N ILE A 84 -3.51 -22.52 5.27
CA ILE A 84 -2.75 -22.69 4.01
C ILE A 84 -3.61 -22.38 2.78
N ASN A 85 -4.87 -22.82 2.78
CA ASN A 85 -5.83 -22.55 1.71
C ASN A 85 -6.07 -21.04 1.51
N VAL A 86 -6.10 -20.25 2.60
CA VAL A 86 -6.23 -18.79 2.52
C VAL A 86 -4.96 -18.18 1.92
N LYS A 87 -3.77 -18.64 2.31
CA LYS A 87 -2.48 -18.17 1.75
C LYS A 87 -2.36 -18.48 0.26
N GLU A 88 -2.77 -19.66 -0.16
CA GLU A 88 -2.73 -20.10 -1.56
C GLU A 88 -3.69 -19.31 -2.44
N ASN A 89 -4.89 -19.01 -1.92
CA ASN A 89 -5.91 -18.23 -2.61
C ASN A 89 -5.62 -16.72 -2.69
N LEU A 90 -4.64 -16.21 -1.96
CA LEU A 90 -4.21 -14.82 -2.07
C LEU A 90 -3.43 -14.61 -3.38
N GLU A 91 -3.95 -13.78 -4.27
CA GLU A 91 -3.40 -13.55 -5.61
C GLU A 91 -2.63 -12.24 -5.76
N ALA A 92 -3.04 -11.19 -5.06
CA ALA A 92 -2.36 -9.90 -5.10
C ALA A 92 -2.57 -9.12 -3.81
N ILE A 93 -1.55 -8.33 -3.43
CA ILE A 93 -1.63 -7.34 -2.37
C ILE A 93 -1.32 -5.99 -2.99
N TYR A 94 -2.30 -5.12 -3.03
CA TYR A 94 -2.16 -3.72 -3.45
C TYR A 94 -1.84 -2.87 -2.23
N PHE A 95 -0.59 -2.45 -2.11
CA PHE A 95 -0.10 -1.67 -0.99
C PHE A 95 -0.15 -0.18 -1.35
N VAL A 96 -1.18 0.51 -0.83
CA VAL A 96 -1.49 1.90 -1.18
C VAL A 96 -0.71 2.87 -0.30
N HIS A 97 -0.14 3.91 -0.93
CA HIS A 97 0.68 4.97 -0.32
C HIS A 97 1.83 4.41 0.55
N PRO A 98 2.68 3.53 -0.01
CA PRO A 98 3.85 3.04 0.71
C PRO A 98 4.79 4.19 1.04
N ASP A 99 5.24 4.29 2.29
CA ASP A 99 6.34 5.17 2.65
C ASP A 99 7.71 4.50 2.39
N PHE A 100 8.77 5.28 2.46
CA PHE A 100 10.12 4.76 2.26
C PHE A 100 10.49 3.67 3.27
N GLN A 101 10.06 3.82 4.53
CA GLN A 101 10.35 2.86 5.59
C GLN A 101 9.67 1.51 5.36
N SER A 102 8.41 1.50 4.93
CA SER A 102 7.69 0.27 4.61
C SER A 102 8.29 -0.43 3.40
N ARG A 103 8.68 0.30 2.36
CA ARG A 103 9.36 -0.26 1.19
C ARG A 103 10.70 -0.92 1.57
N LEU A 104 11.52 -0.22 2.35
CA LEU A 104 12.79 -0.74 2.85
C LEU A 104 12.58 -1.97 3.73
N PHE A 105 11.56 -1.94 4.60
CA PHE A 105 11.21 -3.07 5.46
C PHE A 105 10.85 -4.32 4.63
N PHE A 106 9.99 -4.21 3.64
CA PHE A 106 9.62 -5.34 2.80
C PHE A 106 10.76 -5.80 1.90
N ALA A 107 11.61 -4.89 1.43
CA ALA A 107 12.79 -5.25 0.63
C ALA A 107 13.81 -6.05 1.43
N THR A 108 13.99 -5.75 2.72
CA THR A 108 14.97 -6.40 3.59
C THR A 108 14.42 -7.64 4.28
N PHE A 109 13.24 -7.55 4.87
CA PHE A 109 12.66 -8.59 5.73
C PHE A 109 11.52 -9.38 5.08
N GLY A 110 10.93 -8.88 3.99
CA GLY A 110 9.75 -9.50 3.40
C GLY A 110 9.96 -10.96 2.99
N ARG A 111 11.13 -11.31 2.49
CA ARG A 111 11.47 -12.69 2.12
C ARG A 111 11.59 -13.64 3.32
N PHE A 112 12.01 -13.12 4.47
CA PHE A 112 12.17 -13.91 5.69
C PHE A 112 10.88 -14.02 6.49
N LEU A 113 10.03 -13.00 6.44
CA LEU A 113 8.77 -12.97 7.18
C LEU A 113 7.66 -13.74 6.49
N PHE A 114 7.65 -13.72 5.17
CA PHE A 114 6.57 -14.26 4.36
C PHE A 114 7.10 -15.36 3.44
N SER A 115 7.02 -16.59 3.92
CA SER A 115 7.29 -17.79 3.11
C SER A 115 6.20 -17.97 2.03
N GLY A 116 6.49 -18.71 0.96
CA GLY A 116 5.47 -19.11 0.00
C GLY A 116 5.11 -18.08 -1.09
N GLY A 117 6.06 -17.23 -1.49
CA GLY A 117 5.87 -16.36 -2.66
C GLY A 117 4.99 -15.13 -2.44
N LEU A 118 4.59 -14.84 -1.21
CA LEU A 118 3.77 -13.66 -0.88
C LEU A 118 4.41 -12.36 -1.34
N TYR A 119 5.73 -12.27 -1.25
CA TYR A 119 6.47 -11.08 -1.71
C TYR A 119 6.27 -10.81 -3.22
N GLY A 120 6.18 -11.85 -4.04
CA GLY A 120 5.89 -11.71 -5.48
C GLY A 120 4.47 -11.25 -5.79
N LYS A 121 3.55 -11.35 -4.82
CA LYS A 121 2.15 -10.90 -4.94
C LYS A 121 1.98 -9.44 -4.51
N LEU A 122 3.00 -8.81 -3.91
CA LEU A 122 2.98 -7.43 -3.41
C LEU A 122 3.18 -6.43 -4.56
N LYS A 123 2.26 -5.48 -4.68
CA LYS A 123 2.29 -4.40 -5.67
C LYS A 123 2.14 -3.06 -4.96
N TYR A 124 3.12 -2.20 -5.15
CA TYR A 124 3.09 -0.85 -4.58
C TYR A 124 2.24 0.07 -5.44
N MET A 125 1.33 0.79 -4.78
CA MET A 125 0.45 1.79 -5.38
C MET A 125 0.76 3.14 -4.75
N SER A 126 1.70 3.87 -5.35
CA SER A 126 2.12 5.19 -4.86
C SER A 126 1.00 6.22 -4.91
N ARG A 127 0.06 6.04 -5.84
CA ARG A 127 -1.13 6.89 -6.04
C ARG A 127 -2.37 6.03 -6.22
N LEU A 128 -3.54 6.59 -5.88
CA LEU A 128 -4.82 5.90 -6.08
C LEU A 128 -5.12 5.59 -7.55
N GLU A 129 -4.63 6.41 -8.48
CA GLU A 129 -4.81 6.17 -9.92
C GLU A 129 -4.25 4.81 -10.36
N PHE A 130 -3.12 4.35 -9.75
CA PHE A 130 -2.55 3.03 -10.04
C PHE A 130 -3.41 1.91 -9.47
N LEU A 131 -4.04 2.12 -8.31
CA LEU A 131 -5.01 1.17 -7.76
C LEU A 131 -6.20 1.00 -8.69
N TRP A 132 -6.70 2.09 -9.30
CA TRP A 132 -7.85 2.05 -10.22
C TRP A 132 -7.57 1.33 -11.52
N LYS A 133 -6.32 1.03 -11.84
CA LYS A 133 -5.98 0.13 -12.95
C LYS A 133 -6.36 -1.33 -12.64
N HIS A 134 -6.43 -1.70 -11.38
CA HIS A 134 -6.71 -3.05 -10.91
C HIS A 134 -8.09 -3.23 -10.27
N VAL A 135 -8.58 -2.20 -9.61
CA VAL A 135 -9.85 -2.19 -8.86
C VAL A 135 -10.78 -1.15 -9.46
N ARG A 136 -12.09 -1.42 -9.49
CA ARG A 136 -13.08 -0.42 -9.87
C ARG A 136 -13.36 0.49 -8.68
N ARG A 137 -13.34 1.80 -8.90
CA ARG A 137 -13.50 2.81 -7.84
C ARG A 137 -14.79 2.64 -7.02
N LYS A 138 -15.87 2.17 -7.66
CA LYS A 138 -17.18 1.96 -7.01
C LYS A 138 -17.28 0.67 -6.20
N GLU A 139 -16.33 -0.25 -6.35
CA GLU A 139 -16.35 -1.57 -5.69
C GLU A 139 -15.75 -1.53 -4.29
N ILE A 140 -14.99 -0.50 -3.97
CA ILE A 140 -14.26 -0.37 -2.70
C ILE A 140 -14.50 0.99 -2.06
N GLU A 141 -14.79 0.98 -0.77
CA GLU A 141 -14.87 2.18 0.04
C GLU A 141 -13.48 2.57 0.52
N ILE A 142 -13.01 3.73 0.11
CA ILE A 142 -11.75 4.32 0.55
C ILE A 142 -12.08 5.52 1.44
N PRO A 143 -11.55 5.61 2.67
CA PRO A 143 -11.76 6.76 3.56
C PRO A 143 -11.29 8.08 2.95
N GLU A 144 -11.94 9.18 3.28
CA GLU A 144 -11.66 10.52 2.74
C GLU A 144 -10.20 10.94 2.94
N PHE A 145 -9.63 10.72 4.13
CA PHE A 145 -8.25 11.08 4.41
C PHE A 145 -7.22 10.44 3.45
N VAL A 146 -7.59 9.38 2.74
CA VAL A 146 -6.72 8.74 1.75
C VAL A 146 -6.73 9.53 0.44
N TYR A 147 -7.88 10.09 0.08
CA TYR A 147 -7.98 10.99 -1.08
C TYR A 147 -7.26 12.30 -0.82
N ASP A 148 -7.43 12.87 0.39
CA ASP A 148 -6.74 14.11 0.79
C ASP A 148 -5.23 13.93 0.70
N HIS A 149 -4.71 12.81 1.21
CA HIS A 149 -3.30 12.49 1.12
C HIS A 149 -2.83 12.26 -0.33
N ASP A 150 -3.64 11.60 -1.15
CA ASP A 150 -3.34 11.38 -2.57
C ASP A 150 -3.24 12.71 -3.34
N GLU A 151 -4.11 13.67 -3.01
CA GLU A 151 -4.06 15.01 -3.55
C GLU A 151 -2.82 15.79 -3.07
N GLU A 152 -2.50 15.73 -1.78
CA GLU A 152 -1.27 16.32 -1.24
C GLU A 152 0.00 15.81 -1.94
N LEU A 153 0.04 14.53 -2.30
CA LEU A 153 1.18 13.94 -3.02
C LEU A 153 1.37 14.55 -4.42
N GLU A 154 0.33 15.09 -5.03
CA GLU A 154 0.42 15.74 -6.34
C GLU A 154 1.20 17.06 -6.29
N TYR A 155 1.10 17.77 -5.18
CA TYR A 155 1.75 19.06 -4.97
C TYR A 155 3.13 18.96 -4.30
N ARG A 156 3.57 17.77 -3.88
CA ARG A 156 4.90 17.61 -3.26
C ARG A 156 6.00 17.70 -4.32
N PRO A 157 7.08 18.47 -4.06
CA PRO A 157 8.24 18.48 -4.94
C PRO A 157 8.85 17.09 -5.08
N MET A 158 9.35 16.77 -6.26
CA MET A 158 9.87 15.45 -6.65
C MET A 158 10.99 14.86 -5.78
N MET A 159 11.51 15.57 -4.80
CA MET A 159 12.61 15.14 -3.93
C MET A 159 12.33 13.86 -3.12
N ASN A 160 11.07 13.47 -2.95
CA ASN A 160 10.69 12.27 -2.19
C ASN A 160 10.43 11.04 -3.08
N TYR A 161 10.55 11.16 -4.39
CA TYR A 161 10.23 10.08 -5.35
C TYR A 161 11.46 9.35 -5.89
N GLY A 162 12.56 9.40 -5.21
CA GLY A 162 13.91 9.03 -5.65
C GLY A 162 14.15 7.65 -6.27
N LEU A 163 13.13 6.83 -6.57
CA LEU A 163 13.32 5.50 -7.19
C LEU A 163 12.10 5.01 -8.01
N GLU A 164 11.20 5.89 -8.44
CA GLU A 164 10.08 5.46 -9.28
C GLU A 164 10.36 5.77 -10.75
N SER A 165 10.69 4.73 -11.52
CA SER A 165 10.90 4.79 -12.97
C SER A 165 9.63 4.93 -13.81
N ASP A 166 8.44 4.95 -13.17
CA ASP A 166 7.14 4.88 -13.86
C ASP A 166 6.33 6.18 -13.86
N HIS A 167 6.90 7.31 -13.44
CA HIS A 167 6.22 8.60 -13.62
C HIS A 167 6.40 9.11 -15.05
N PRO A 168 5.30 9.46 -15.73
CA PRO A 168 5.43 10.19 -17.00
C PRO A 168 6.18 11.51 -16.72
N ARG A 169 7.33 11.67 -17.35
CA ARG A 169 8.09 12.93 -17.30
C ARG A 169 7.19 14.01 -17.86
N VAL A 170 6.80 14.96 -17.02
CA VAL A 170 6.15 16.19 -17.46
C VAL A 170 7.24 17.00 -18.18
N TYR A 171 7.39 16.80 -19.47
CA TYR A 171 8.10 17.73 -20.32
C TYR A 171 7.19 18.91 -20.60
N GLY A 172 7.63 20.09 -20.20
CA GLY A 172 7.02 21.30 -20.72
C GLY A 172 6.98 22.47 -19.77
N VAL A 173 8.14 23.04 -19.48
CA VAL A 173 8.22 24.50 -19.33
C VAL A 173 9.28 24.98 -20.31
N PRO A 174 8.92 25.73 -21.34
CA PRO A 174 9.92 26.41 -22.16
C PRO A 174 10.54 27.51 -21.32
N THR A 175 11.78 27.34 -20.93
CA THR A 175 12.60 28.43 -20.40
C THR A 175 13.08 29.27 -21.57
N ASP A 176 12.26 30.20 -22.02
CA ASP A 176 12.73 31.36 -22.76
C ASP A 176 13.41 32.29 -21.76
N SER A 177 14.69 32.11 -21.58
CA SER A 177 15.59 33.11 -21.00
C SER A 177 16.58 33.51 -22.07
N PRO A 178 16.63 34.77 -22.47
CA PRO A 178 17.63 35.24 -23.44
C PRO A 178 19.02 35.19 -22.76
N VAL A 179 19.88 34.33 -23.30
CA VAL A 179 21.29 34.29 -22.92
C VAL A 179 21.93 35.60 -23.38
N SER A 180 22.27 36.45 -22.42
CA SER A 180 23.06 37.64 -22.62
C SER A 180 24.51 37.23 -23.00
N LEU A 181 24.87 37.44 -24.25
CA LEU A 181 26.21 37.35 -24.74
C LEU A 181 27.05 38.49 -24.18
N TYR A 182 27.76 38.28 -23.08
CA TYR A 182 28.85 39.14 -22.69
C TYR A 182 30.18 38.60 -23.21
N SER A 183 30.67 39.30 -24.18
CA SER A 183 31.94 39.36 -24.84
C SER A 183 33.16 39.04 -23.97
N MET A 184 33.87 37.98 -24.31
CA MET A 184 35.34 37.89 -23.97
C MET A 184 36.10 38.84 -24.82
N ARG A 185 36.69 39.87 -24.24
CA ARG A 185 37.84 40.60 -24.79
C ARG A 185 39.11 40.03 -24.20
N CYS A 186 39.89 39.38 -25.05
CA CYS A 186 41.28 39.09 -24.80
C CYS A 186 42.07 40.41 -24.72
N ILE A 187 42.93 40.51 -23.73
CA ILE A 187 43.97 41.53 -23.64
C ILE A 187 45.28 40.81 -23.83
N SER A 188 46.05 41.36 -24.73
CA SER A 188 47.43 41.02 -25.14
C SER A 188 48.41 41.12 -24.01
#